data_2995a6c0676531a17ee768411fb28c78
#
_entry.id   2995a6c0676531a17ee768411fb28c78
#
_cell.length_a   1.000
_cell.length_b   1.000
_cell.length_c   1.000
_cell.angle_alpha   90.00
_cell.angle_beta   90.00
_cell.angle_gamma   90.00
#
_symmetry.space_group_name_H-M   'P 1'
#
loop_
_entity.id
_entity.type
_entity.pdbx_description
1 polymer ?
#
loop_
_entity_poly.entity_id
_entity_poly.type
_entity_poly.pdbx_seq_one_letter_code
_entity_poly.pdbx_strand_id
1 'polypeptide(L)'
;NDTVDKAFLKPIAQGYEAVVPQPARSCVNNIFNNFKDVWSSFNSFLQGRAFDGINSFGRVLMNSTLGIGGCIDVASMKGVPRVVNDFGITLGVWGFEPGPYLVLPFLGSSNLRDGTSTVAWFAYDYTPPYAPIFAIDNIPVRNSIIALAAIDMRASLLSADEMVDRIALDRYAFIRDAYIQRRAALVQGQSVDPNTTPEGLPKY
;
A
#
# COMPACT_ATOMS: atom_id res chain seq x y z
N ASN A 1 1.54 -5.04 -18.99
CA ASN A 1 1.80 -5.35 -17.57
C ASN A 1 1.66 -6.85 -17.28
N ASP A 2 0.58 -7.49 -17.72
CA ASP A 2 0.26 -8.89 -17.41
C ASP A 2 1.35 -9.87 -17.88
N THR A 3 1.91 -9.65 -19.06
CA THR A 3 2.99 -10.49 -19.63
C THR A 3 4.28 -10.39 -18.80
N VAL A 4 4.67 -9.18 -18.40
CA VAL A 4 5.88 -8.94 -17.58
C VAL A 4 5.67 -9.50 -16.18
N ASP A 5 4.49 -9.30 -15.60
CA ASP A 5 4.16 -9.85 -14.30
C ASP A 5 4.22 -11.37 -14.28
N LYS A 6 3.55 -12.03 -15.22
CA LYS A 6 3.56 -13.50 -15.33
C LYS A 6 4.93 -14.09 -15.65
N ALA A 7 5.74 -13.39 -16.46
CA ALA A 7 7.06 -13.88 -16.87
C ALA A 7 8.14 -13.67 -15.81
N PHE A 8 8.07 -12.60 -15.01
CA PHE A 8 9.14 -12.20 -14.11
C PHE A 8 8.68 -11.99 -12.66
N LEU A 9 7.71 -11.11 -12.41
CA LEU A 9 7.37 -10.71 -11.04
C LEU A 9 6.70 -11.84 -10.25
N LYS A 10 5.74 -12.53 -10.88
CA LYS A 10 5.01 -13.63 -10.22
C LYS A 10 5.93 -14.81 -9.85
N PRO A 11 6.80 -15.33 -10.73
CA PRO A 11 7.76 -16.38 -10.36
C PRO A 11 8.73 -15.96 -9.26
N ILE A 12 9.23 -14.72 -9.29
CA ILE A 12 10.13 -14.19 -8.25
C ILE A 12 9.38 -14.10 -6.92
N ALA A 13 8.15 -13.59 -6.90
CA ALA A 13 7.32 -13.50 -5.71
C ALA A 13 6.99 -14.89 -5.12
N GLN A 14 6.68 -15.88 -5.96
CA GLN A 14 6.49 -17.26 -5.55
C GLN A 14 7.77 -17.88 -4.96
N GLY A 15 8.93 -17.63 -5.59
CA GLY A 15 10.23 -18.04 -5.06
C GLY A 15 10.52 -17.39 -3.69
N TYR A 16 10.22 -16.11 -3.55
CA TYR A 16 10.32 -15.41 -2.26
C TYR A 16 9.44 -16.06 -1.19
N GLU A 17 8.19 -16.39 -1.50
CA GLU A 17 7.29 -17.06 -0.55
C GLU A 17 7.77 -18.48 -0.18
N ALA A 18 8.35 -19.19 -1.13
CA ALA A 18 8.84 -20.54 -0.89
C ALA A 18 10.11 -20.59 -0.02
N VAL A 19 10.99 -19.59 -0.16
CA VAL A 19 12.31 -19.55 0.50
C VAL A 19 12.27 -18.80 1.83
N VAL A 20 11.52 -17.68 1.89
CA VAL A 20 11.50 -16.82 3.07
C VAL A 20 10.37 -17.23 4.02
N PRO A 21 10.68 -17.63 5.26
CA PRO A 21 9.68 -18.02 6.26
C PRO A 21 8.67 -16.89 6.52
N GLN A 22 7.41 -17.27 6.78
CA GLN A 22 6.32 -16.31 7.02
C GLN A 22 6.63 -15.23 8.07
N PRO A 23 7.25 -15.51 9.22
CA PRO A 23 7.60 -14.47 10.19
C PRO A 23 8.54 -13.39 9.63
N ALA A 24 9.51 -13.80 8.79
CA ALA A 24 10.43 -12.87 8.15
C ALA A 24 9.71 -12.01 7.08
N ARG A 25 8.82 -12.60 6.28
CA ARG A 25 7.98 -11.86 5.33
C ARG A 25 7.07 -10.88 6.05
N SER A 26 6.43 -11.31 7.14
CA SER A 26 5.60 -10.43 7.97
C SER A 26 6.40 -9.25 8.54
N CYS A 27 7.64 -9.48 8.99
CA CYS A 27 8.52 -8.43 9.45
C CYS A 27 8.83 -7.41 8.34
N VAL A 28 9.21 -7.86 7.15
CA VAL A 28 9.48 -7.00 6.00
C VAL A 28 8.23 -6.18 5.63
N ASN A 29 7.09 -6.84 5.52
CA ASN A 29 5.82 -6.18 5.22
C ASN A 29 5.44 -5.12 6.26
N ASN A 30 5.57 -5.44 7.54
CA ASN A 30 5.27 -4.52 8.65
C ASN A 30 6.19 -3.29 8.64
N ILE A 31 7.48 -3.45 8.34
CA ILE A 31 8.42 -2.32 8.21
C ILE A 31 7.96 -1.39 7.07
N PHE A 32 7.68 -1.92 5.89
CA PHE A 32 7.20 -1.09 4.77
C PHE A 32 5.85 -0.46 5.06
N ASN A 33 4.96 -1.15 5.75
CA ASN A 33 3.68 -0.61 6.18
C ASN A 33 3.84 0.50 7.21
N ASN A 34 4.81 0.39 8.10
CA ASN A 34 5.13 1.44 9.07
C ASN A 34 5.63 2.74 8.38
N PHE A 35 6.42 2.61 7.30
CA PHE A 35 6.75 3.76 6.45
C PHE A 35 5.53 4.38 5.78
N LYS A 36 4.60 3.54 5.27
CA LYS A 36 3.34 4.03 4.69
C LYS A 36 2.47 4.74 5.73
N ASP A 37 2.49 4.30 6.99
CA ASP A 37 1.73 4.92 8.07
C ASP A 37 2.26 6.34 8.41
N VAL A 38 3.57 6.62 8.26
CA VAL A 38 4.13 7.99 8.33
C VAL A 38 3.45 8.89 7.30
N TRP A 39 3.39 8.41 6.06
CA TRP A 39 2.81 9.16 4.95
C TRP A 39 1.29 9.30 5.06
N SER A 40 0.63 8.27 5.55
CA SER A 40 -0.79 8.30 5.88
C SER A 40 -1.11 9.34 6.94
N SER A 41 -0.29 9.43 7.99
CA SER A 41 -0.41 10.46 9.03
C SER A 41 -0.36 11.87 8.43
N PHE A 42 0.66 12.15 7.62
CA PHE A 42 0.82 13.46 6.98
C PHE A 42 -0.39 13.81 6.09
N ASN A 43 -0.83 12.88 5.25
CA ASN A 43 -1.98 13.09 4.38
C ASN A 43 -3.29 13.26 5.17
N SER A 44 -3.45 12.56 6.29
CA SER A 44 -4.61 12.74 7.17
C SER A 44 -4.69 14.16 7.75
N PHE A 45 -3.56 14.73 8.15
CA PHE A 45 -3.50 16.13 8.59
C PHE A 45 -3.85 17.09 7.45
N LEU A 46 -3.35 16.88 6.23
CA LEU A 46 -3.70 17.69 5.05
C LEU A 46 -5.20 17.63 4.71
N GLN A 47 -5.87 16.55 5.07
CA GLN A 47 -7.32 16.37 4.90
C GLN A 47 -8.15 16.97 6.03
N GLY A 48 -7.51 17.54 7.07
CA GLY A 48 -8.19 18.00 8.28
C GLY A 48 -8.66 16.87 9.21
N ARG A 49 -8.28 15.62 8.95
CA ARG A 49 -8.61 14.43 9.76
C ARG A 49 -7.55 14.23 10.85
N ALA A 50 -7.50 15.15 11.81
CA ALA A 50 -6.46 15.17 12.84
C ALA A 50 -6.40 13.88 13.67
N PHE A 51 -7.55 13.28 13.99
CA PHE A 51 -7.60 12.02 14.73
C PHE A 51 -6.92 10.88 13.96
N ASP A 52 -7.20 10.74 12.66
CA ASP A 52 -6.58 9.74 11.80
C ASP A 52 -5.07 9.96 11.67
N GLY A 53 -4.66 11.25 11.59
CA GLY A 53 -3.26 11.63 11.57
C GLY A 53 -2.52 11.23 12.85
N ILE A 54 -3.09 11.55 14.02
CA ILE A 54 -2.53 11.17 15.33
C ILE A 54 -2.51 9.65 15.49
N ASN A 55 -3.58 8.96 15.07
CA ASN A 55 -3.67 7.52 15.11
C ASN A 55 -2.55 6.86 14.29
N SER A 56 -2.37 7.27 13.04
CA SER A 56 -1.32 6.75 12.17
C SER A 56 0.09 7.05 12.72
N PHE A 57 0.32 8.25 13.26
CA PHE A 57 1.59 8.61 13.89
C PHE A 57 1.84 7.78 15.16
N GLY A 58 0.81 7.58 15.98
CA GLY A 58 0.89 6.74 17.17
C GLY A 58 1.25 5.28 16.83
N ARG A 59 0.69 4.75 15.73
CA ARG A 59 1.07 3.43 15.20
C ARG A 59 2.55 3.36 14.86
N VAL A 60 3.06 4.37 14.13
CA VAL A 60 4.49 4.45 13.79
C VAL A 60 5.36 4.42 15.04
N LEU A 61 5.03 5.20 16.05
CA LEU A 61 5.79 5.23 17.31
C LEU A 61 5.73 3.88 18.04
N MET A 62 4.54 3.28 18.18
CA MET A 62 4.38 1.98 18.84
C MET A 62 5.15 0.88 18.12
N ASN A 63 5.01 0.80 16.81
CA ASN A 63 5.64 -0.25 16.02
C ASN A 63 7.17 -0.06 15.94
N SER A 64 7.65 1.18 15.86
CA SER A 64 9.09 1.47 15.82
C SER A 64 9.79 1.22 17.16
N THR A 65 9.11 1.49 18.28
CA THR A 65 9.69 1.34 19.62
C THR A 65 9.46 -0.04 20.21
N LEU A 66 8.21 -0.46 20.33
CA LEU A 66 7.81 -1.73 20.94
C LEU A 66 7.85 -2.90 19.94
N GLY A 67 7.73 -2.60 18.64
CA GLY A 67 7.69 -3.57 17.55
C GLY A 67 9.05 -3.84 16.88
N ILE A 68 10.16 -3.57 17.56
CA ILE A 68 11.53 -3.83 17.07
C ILE A 68 11.74 -3.17 15.69
N GLY A 69 11.70 -1.84 15.65
CA GLY A 69 11.90 -1.07 14.42
C GLY A 69 10.79 -1.23 13.37
N GLY A 70 9.59 -1.62 13.79
CA GLY A 70 8.45 -1.83 12.88
C GLY A 70 8.27 -3.27 12.38
N CYS A 71 9.11 -4.19 12.83
CA CYS A 71 9.02 -5.61 12.46
C CYS A 71 7.72 -6.28 12.97
N ILE A 72 7.26 -5.87 14.14
CA ILE A 72 6.02 -6.36 14.77
C ILE A 72 4.98 -5.23 14.77
N ASP A 73 3.78 -5.50 14.26
CA ASP A 73 2.66 -4.55 14.30
C ASP A 73 1.94 -4.59 15.66
N VAL A 74 2.59 -4.03 16.66
CA VAL A 74 2.07 -3.94 18.03
C VAL A 74 0.80 -3.10 18.09
N ALA A 75 0.70 -2.08 17.24
CA ALA A 75 -0.48 -1.20 17.20
C ALA A 75 -1.74 -1.97 16.80
N SER A 76 -1.69 -2.80 15.77
CA SER A 76 -2.82 -3.66 15.39
C SER A 76 -3.15 -4.69 16.47
N MET A 77 -2.15 -5.26 17.14
CA MET A 77 -2.37 -6.17 18.28
C MET A 77 -3.08 -5.50 19.47
N LYS A 78 -2.98 -4.17 19.59
CA LYS A 78 -3.69 -3.35 20.59
C LYS A 78 -5.03 -2.80 20.09
N GLY A 79 -5.49 -3.22 18.91
CA GLY A 79 -6.78 -2.79 18.35
C GLY A 79 -6.75 -1.39 17.75
N VAL A 80 -5.57 -0.81 17.49
CA VAL A 80 -5.45 0.49 16.83
C VAL A 80 -5.61 0.30 15.33
N PRO A 81 -6.71 0.77 14.71
CA PRO A 81 -6.98 0.52 13.30
C PRO A 81 -5.96 1.21 12.40
N ARG A 82 -5.67 0.58 11.27
CA ARG A 82 -4.80 1.18 10.28
C ARG A 82 -5.59 2.09 9.34
N VAL A 83 -5.17 3.34 9.25
CA VAL A 83 -5.73 4.31 8.30
C VAL A 83 -4.84 4.34 7.06
N VAL A 84 -5.43 4.13 5.88
CA VAL A 84 -4.72 4.17 4.60
C VAL A 84 -5.03 5.48 3.91
N ASN A 85 -4.07 6.38 3.90
CA ASN A 85 -4.17 7.66 3.21
C ASN A 85 -2.96 7.91 2.31
N ASP A 86 -3.22 8.55 1.18
CA ASP A 86 -2.19 9.00 0.25
C ASP A 86 -2.58 10.36 -0.36
N PHE A 87 -1.69 10.93 -1.16
CA PHE A 87 -1.92 12.26 -1.74
C PHE A 87 -3.05 12.27 -2.77
N GLY A 88 -3.31 11.16 -3.47
CA GLY A 88 -4.46 11.04 -4.37
C GLY A 88 -5.79 11.09 -3.62
N ILE A 89 -5.87 10.47 -2.43
CA ILE A 89 -7.03 10.59 -1.53
C ILE A 89 -7.16 12.02 -1.05
N THR A 90 -6.06 12.66 -0.66
CA THR A 90 -6.04 14.06 -0.23
C THR A 90 -6.60 15.00 -1.30
N LEU A 91 -6.16 14.84 -2.55
CA LEU A 91 -6.71 15.59 -3.67
C LEU A 91 -8.21 15.32 -3.84
N GLY A 92 -8.66 14.07 -3.66
CA GLY A 92 -10.09 13.74 -3.71
C GLY A 92 -10.90 14.41 -2.61
N VAL A 93 -10.40 14.48 -1.38
CA VAL A 93 -11.02 15.21 -0.27
C VAL A 93 -11.07 16.71 -0.54
N TRP A 94 -10.09 17.26 -1.25
CA TRP A 94 -10.09 18.66 -1.68
C TRP A 94 -10.99 18.94 -2.89
N GLY A 95 -11.70 17.91 -3.42
CA GLY A 95 -12.68 18.06 -4.48
C GLY A 95 -12.17 17.79 -5.90
N PHE A 96 -10.94 17.30 -6.06
CA PHE A 96 -10.44 16.91 -7.37
C PHE A 96 -11.08 15.60 -7.84
N GLU A 97 -11.68 15.61 -9.02
CA GLU A 97 -12.27 14.44 -9.64
C GLU A 97 -11.22 13.37 -9.99
N PRO A 98 -11.57 12.09 -9.93
CA PRO A 98 -10.61 11.00 -10.22
C PRO A 98 -10.13 10.98 -11.67
N GLY A 99 -10.96 11.48 -12.60
CA GLY A 99 -10.71 11.36 -14.05
C GLY A 99 -10.77 9.91 -14.56
N PRO A 100 -10.27 9.66 -15.77
CA PRO A 100 -10.32 8.34 -16.37
C PRO A 100 -9.47 7.32 -15.60
N TYR A 101 -9.94 6.05 -15.59
CA TYR A 101 -9.18 4.92 -15.09
C TYR A 101 -7.98 4.64 -15.99
N LEU A 102 -6.83 4.39 -15.38
CA LEU A 102 -5.56 4.12 -16.04
C LEU A 102 -4.91 2.88 -15.42
N VAL A 103 -4.16 2.14 -16.22
CA VAL A 103 -3.29 1.08 -15.73
C VAL A 103 -1.84 1.52 -15.93
N LEU A 104 -1.18 1.88 -14.84
CA LEU A 104 0.21 2.32 -14.88
C LEU A 104 1.16 1.12 -15.05
N PRO A 105 2.22 1.26 -15.87
CA PRO A 105 3.25 0.23 -15.97
C PRO A 105 3.85 -0.06 -14.59
N PHE A 106 3.93 -1.33 -14.22
CA PHE A 106 4.45 -1.85 -12.95
C PHE A 106 3.69 -1.44 -11.67
N LEU A 107 2.94 -0.35 -11.69
CA LEU A 107 2.22 0.19 -10.53
C LEU A 107 0.76 -0.28 -10.46
N GLY A 108 0.21 -0.81 -11.57
CA GLY A 108 -1.13 -1.36 -11.60
C GLY A 108 -2.25 -0.33 -11.76
N SER A 109 -3.38 -0.61 -11.12
CA SER A 109 -4.60 0.20 -11.21
C SER A 109 -4.43 1.60 -10.68
N SER A 110 -4.87 2.60 -11.43
CA SER A 110 -4.83 4.01 -11.07
C SER A 110 -5.98 4.78 -11.75
N ASN A 111 -6.05 6.07 -11.51
CA ASN A 111 -6.81 7.05 -12.28
C ASN A 111 -5.94 8.28 -12.50
N LEU A 112 -6.42 9.26 -13.26
CA LEU A 112 -5.61 10.44 -13.59
C LEU A 112 -5.14 11.21 -12.34
N ARG A 113 -6.02 11.42 -11.36
CA ARG A 113 -5.71 12.08 -10.09
C ARG A 113 -4.66 11.31 -9.29
N ASP A 114 -4.88 10.03 -9.11
CA ASP A 114 -4.02 9.17 -8.29
C ASP A 114 -2.69 8.90 -8.99
N GLY A 115 -2.70 8.79 -10.33
CA GLY A 115 -1.49 8.65 -11.14
C GLY A 115 -0.60 9.89 -11.08
N THR A 116 -1.18 11.09 -11.19
CA THR A 116 -0.42 12.34 -11.03
C THR A 116 0.14 12.48 -9.61
N SER A 117 -0.60 12.07 -8.58
CA SER A 117 -0.12 12.04 -7.21
C SER A 117 1.05 11.07 -7.04
N THR A 118 1.02 9.94 -7.71
CA THR A 118 2.10 8.94 -7.70
C THR A 118 3.36 9.49 -8.37
N VAL A 119 3.22 10.18 -9.50
CA VAL A 119 4.35 10.84 -10.18
C VAL A 119 4.94 11.95 -9.30
N ALA A 120 4.11 12.75 -8.66
CA ALA A 120 4.57 13.77 -7.71
C ALA A 120 5.31 13.11 -6.52
N TRP A 121 4.83 11.97 -6.03
CA TRP A 121 5.49 11.16 -5.01
C TRP A 121 6.90 10.74 -5.46
N PHE A 122 7.06 10.18 -6.65
CA PHE A 122 8.39 9.81 -7.18
C PHE A 122 9.31 11.03 -7.35
N ALA A 123 8.78 12.17 -7.78
CA ALA A 123 9.55 13.40 -7.88
C ALA A 123 9.99 13.94 -6.50
N TYR A 124 9.16 13.73 -5.46
CA TYR A 124 9.44 14.15 -4.09
C TYR A 124 10.43 13.22 -3.38
N ASP A 125 10.37 11.93 -3.70
CA ASP A 125 11.26 10.91 -3.15
C ASP A 125 12.73 11.10 -3.55
N TYR A 126 12.97 11.83 -4.62
CA TYR A 126 14.33 12.21 -5.01
C TYR A 126 14.90 13.39 -4.19
N THR A 127 14.11 14.01 -3.32
CA THR A 127 14.54 15.20 -2.56
C THR A 127 14.69 14.85 -1.07
N PRO A 128 15.92 14.65 -0.54
CA PRO A 128 16.15 14.56 0.90
C PRO A 128 15.60 15.82 1.60
N PRO A 129 15.00 15.72 2.80
CA PRO A 129 14.94 14.58 3.73
C PRO A 129 13.65 13.75 3.64
N TYR A 130 12.84 13.90 2.61
CA TYR A 130 11.46 13.39 2.54
C TYR A 130 11.36 11.93 2.08
N ALA A 131 12.47 11.33 1.65
CA ALA A 131 12.53 9.95 1.22
C ALA A 131 13.63 9.17 1.93
N PRO A 132 13.35 8.53 3.06
CA PRO A 132 14.37 7.79 3.80
C PRO A 132 15.12 6.75 2.97
N ILE A 133 14.44 6.11 2.02
CA ILE A 133 15.06 5.10 1.16
C ILE A 133 15.95 5.74 0.10
N PHE A 134 15.52 6.85 -0.52
CA PHE A 134 16.31 7.56 -1.54
C PHE A 134 17.45 8.38 -0.93
N ALA A 135 17.37 8.70 0.36
CA ALA A 135 18.47 9.31 1.12
C ALA A 135 19.63 8.34 1.43
N ILE A 136 19.50 7.07 1.07
CA ILE A 136 20.59 6.10 1.21
C ILE A 136 21.59 6.32 0.07
N ASP A 137 22.77 6.82 0.38
CA ASP A 137 23.84 7.11 -0.60
C ASP A 137 24.37 5.85 -1.27
N ASN A 138 24.34 4.72 -0.57
CA ASN A 138 24.77 3.43 -1.12
C ASN A 138 23.74 2.91 -2.12
N ILE A 139 24.01 3.13 -3.42
CA ILE A 139 23.13 2.75 -4.53
C ILE A 139 22.74 1.26 -4.52
N PRO A 140 23.67 0.29 -4.36
CA PRO A 140 23.32 -1.11 -4.23
C PRO A 140 22.35 -1.41 -3.10
N VAL A 141 22.57 -0.86 -1.92
CA VAL A 141 21.70 -1.06 -0.75
C VAL A 141 20.32 -0.47 -1.02
N ARG A 142 20.25 0.76 -1.50
CA ARG A 142 18.99 1.43 -1.85
C ARG A 142 18.18 0.61 -2.85
N ASN A 143 18.81 0.20 -3.95
CA ASN A 143 18.13 -0.56 -5.00
C ASN A 143 17.68 -1.94 -4.50
N SER A 144 18.43 -2.57 -3.61
CA SER A 144 18.03 -3.85 -2.98
C SER A 144 16.80 -3.68 -2.10
N ILE A 145 16.69 -2.60 -1.34
CA ILE A 145 15.51 -2.29 -0.52
C ILE A 145 14.28 -2.05 -1.39
N ILE A 146 14.43 -1.28 -2.49
CA ILE A 146 13.34 -1.03 -3.44
C ILE A 146 12.89 -2.33 -4.11
N ALA A 147 13.83 -3.16 -4.54
CA ALA A 147 13.52 -4.47 -5.13
C ALA A 147 12.79 -5.38 -4.13
N LEU A 148 13.26 -5.43 -2.87
CA LEU A 148 12.62 -6.20 -1.82
C LEU A 148 11.19 -5.70 -1.56
N ALA A 149 10.97 -4.40 -1.50
CA ALA A 149 9.65 -3.81 -1.33
C ALA A 149 8.69 -4.19 -2.47
N ALA A 150 9.17 -4.18 -3.72
CA ALA A 150 8.38 -4.57 -4.88
C ALA A 150 8.04 -6.07 -4.87
N ILE A 151 9.00 -6.92 -4.52
CA ILE A 151 8.80 -8.37 -4.41
C ILE A 151 7.82 -8.70 -3.29
N ASP A 152 7.99 -8.12 -2.09
CA ASP A 152 7.12 -8.33 -0.94
C ASP A 152 5.68 -7.85 -1.24
N MET A 153 5.55 -6.68 -1.85
CA MET A 153 4.26 -6.17 -2.30
C MET A 153 3.60 -7.13 -3.30
N ARG A 154 4.36 -7.65 -4.27
CA ARG A 154 3.82 -8.60 -5.26
C ARG A 154 3.45 -9.95 -4.62
N ALA A 155 4.26 -10.43 -3.69
CA ALA A 155 3.99 -11.65 -2.95
C ALA A 155 2.68 -11.52 -2.13
N SER A 156 2.45 -10.41 -1.46
CA SER A 156 1.23 -10.18 -0.69
C SER A 156 -0.06 -10.16 -1.54
N LEU A 157 0.06 -10.05 -2.86
CA LEU A 157 -1.07 -10.06 -3.80
C LEU A 157 -1.32 -11.43 -4.44
N LEU A 158 -0.47 -12.43 -4.22
CA LEU A 158 -0.61 -13.74 -4.90
C LEU A 158 -1.93 -14.43 -4.56
N SER A 159 -2.32 -14.44 -3.29
CA SER A 159 -3.59 -15.03 -2.84
C SER A 159 -4.82 -14.27 -3.37
N ALA A 160 -4.73 -12.95 -3.46
CA ALA A 160 -5.79 -12.12 -4.03
C ALA A 160 -5.94 -12.38 -5.54
N ASP A 161 -4.83 -12.52 -6.27
CA ASP A 161 -4.85 -12.89 -7.68
C ASP A 161 -5.56 -14.22 -7.92
N GLU A 162 -5.24 -15.25 -7.12
CA GLU A 162 -5.88 -16.55 -7.23
C GLU A 162 -7.38 -16.46 -6.96
N MET A 163 -7.80 -15.64 -6.00
CA MET A 163 -9.21 -15.41 -5.72
C MET A 163 -9.89 -14.75 -6.92
N VAL A 164 -9.32 -13.68 -7.46
CA VAL A 164 -9.87 -12.97 -8.63
C VAL A 164 -9.97 -13.90 -9.82
N ASP A 165 -8.95 -14.73 -10.09
CA ASP A 165 -8.95 -15.69 -11.20
C ASP A 165 -10.06 -16.76 -11.06
N ARG A 166 -10.52 -17.06 -9.84
CA ARG A 166 -11.61 -18.02 -9.60
C ARG A 166 -13.00 -17.41 -9.74
N ILE A 167 -13.20 -16.14 -9.35
CA ILE A 167 -14.54 -15.55 -9.22
C ILE A 167 -14.87 -14.55 -10.32
N ALA A 168 -13.89 -13.93 -10.97
CA ALA A 168 -14.12 -12.89 -11.95
C ALA A 168 -14.35 -13.48 -13.34
N LEU A 169 -15.52 -13.18 -13.92
CA LEU A 169 -15.81 -13.48 -15.33
C LEU A 169 -14.95 -12.63 -16.27
N ASP A 170 -14.76 -11.36 -15.92
CA ASP A 170 -13.84 -10.43 -16.55
C ASP A 170 -12.91 -9.84 -15.48
N ARG A 171 -11.65 -10.30 -15.50
CA ARG A 171 -10.61 -9.87 -14.55
C ARG A 171 -10.36 -8.37 -14.62
N TYR A 172 -10.34 -7.78 -15.82
CA TYR A 172 -10.08 -6.35 -15.98
C TYR A 172 -11.20 -5.51 -15.38
N ALA A 173 -12.44 -5.82 -15.73
CA ALA A 173 -13.61 -5.11 -15.20
C ALA A 173 -13.68 -5.24 -13.68
N PHE A 174 -13.47 -6.43 -13.14
CA PHE A 174 -13.48 -6.68 -11.70
C PHE A 174 -12.44 -5.83 -10.94
N ILE A 175 -11.18 -5.85 -11.39
CA ILE A 175 -10.10 -5.09 -10.75
C ILE A 175 -10.33 -3.58 -10.87
N ARG A 176 -10.77 -3.10 -12.05
CA ARG A 176 -11.11 -1.69 -12.27
C ARG A 176 -12.19 -1.22 -11.31
N ASP A 177 -13.29 -1.97 -11.23
CA ASP A 177 -14.45 -1.56 -10.44
C ASP A 177 -14.16 -1.63 -8.93
N ALA A 178 -13.46 -2.68 -8.49
CA ALA A 178 -12.97 -2.78 -7.11
C ALA A 178 -12.04 -1.61 -6.73
N TYR A 179 -11.13 -1.22 -7.63
CA TYR A 179 -10.26 -0.06 -7.44
C TYR A 179 -11.07 1.23 -7.28
N ILE A 180 -11.98 1.50 -8.22
CA ILE A 180 -12.79 2.73 -8.22
C ILE A 180 -13.63 2.83 -6.95
N GLN A 181 -14.32 1.74 -6.57
CA GLN A 181 -15.16 1.69 -5.36
C GLN A 181 -14.33 1.90 -4.10
N ARG A 182 -13.19 1.21 -3.98
CA ARG A 182 -12.30 1.37 -2.84
C ARG A 182 -11.78 2.80 -2.71
N ARG A 183 -11.36 3.42 -3.82
CA ARG A 183 -10.87 4.81 -3.81
C ARG A 183 -11.96 5.81 -3.41
N ALA A 184 -13.18 5.62 -3.91
CA ALA A 184 -14.33 6.45 -3.53
C ALA A 184 -14.63 6.34 -2.02
N ALA A 185 -14.64 5.13 -1.47
CA ALA A 185 -14.85 4.88 -0.04
C ALA A 185 -13.76 5.57 0.83
N LEU A 186 -12.49 5.47 0.43
CA LEU A 186 -11.37 6.11 1.15
C LEU A 186 -11.47 7.65 1.13
N VAL A 187 -11.87 8.26 0.02
CA VAL A 187 -12.11 9.72 -0.07
C VAL A 187 -13.23 10.14 0.89
N GLN A 188 -14.28 9.32 1.03
CA GLN A 188 -15.38 9.56 1.98
C GLN A 188 -14.98 9.30 3.46
N GLY A 189 -13.77 8.83 3.72
CA GLY A 189 -13.29 8.56 5.08
C GLY A 189 -13.71 7.22 5.64
N GLN A 190 -14.23 6.32 4.81
CA GLN A 190 -14.50 4.96 5.23
C GLN A 190 -13.18 4.21 5.40
N SER A 191 -12.93 3.66 6.59
CA SER A 191 -11.78 2.80 6.81
C SER A 191 -12.01 1.48 6.08
N VAL A 192 -11.35 1.30 4.97
CA VAL A 192 -11.30 0.01 4.28
C VAL A 192 -10.07 -0.72 4.83
N ASP A 193 -10.24 -1.35 5.99
CA ASP A 193 -9.23 -2.27 6.50
C ASP A 193 -9.21 -3.50 5.58
N PRO A 194 -8.08 -3.81 4.93
CA PRO A 194 -7.97 -5.00 4.08
C PRO A 194 -8.19 -6.31 4.85
N ASN A 195 -8.16 -6.27 6.19
CA ASN A 195 -8.41 -7.42 7.04
C ASN A 195 -9.87 -7.50 7.54
N THR A 196 -10.69 -6.49 7.29
CA THR A 196 -12.13 -6.55 7.56
C THR A 196 -12.85 -7.06 6.32
N THR A 197 -13.43 -8.23 6.42
CA THR A 197 -14.39 -8.72 5.42
C THR A 197 -15.51 -7.68 5.30
N PRO A 198 -15.89 -7.23 4.09
CA PRO A 198 -17.06 -6.36 3.94
C PRO A 198 -18.25 -6.96 4.67
N GLU A 199 -18.96 -6.13 5.47
CA GLU A 199 -20.16 -6.57 6.15
C GLU A 199 -21.12 -7.16 5.10
N GLY A 200 -21.41 -8.45 5.22
CA GLY A 200 -22.31 -9.17 4.31
C GLY A 200 -21.68 -10.37 3.56
N LEU A 201 -20.35 -10.56 3.62
CA LEU A 201 -19.76 -11.79 3.13
C LEU A 201 -19.66 -12.85 4.24
N PRO A 202 -20.01 -14.11 3.95
CA PRO A 202 -19.91 -15.18 4.96
C PRO A 202 -18.45 -15.36 5.39
N LYS A 203 -18.21 -15.40 6.70
CA LYS A 203 -16.94 -15.82 7.27
C LYS A 203 -16.80 -17.33 7.05
N TYR A 204 -15.87 -17.74 6.23
CA TYR A 204 -15.47 -19.14 6.07
C TYR A 204 -14.26 -19.45 6.93
#